data_3d1d52cf97fa22d3d0f7209d4d278e57
#
_entry.id   3d1d52cf97fa22d3d0f7209d4d278e57
#
_cell.length_a   1.000
_cell.length_b   1.000
_cell.length_c   1.000
_cell.angle_alpha   90.00
_cell.angle_beta   90.00
_cell.angle_gamma   90.00
#
_symmetry.space_group_name_H-M   'P 1'
#
loop_
_entity.id
_entity.type
_entity.pdbx_description
1 polymer ?
#
loop_
_entity_poly.entity_id
_entity_poly.type
_entity_poly.pdbx_seq_one_letter_code
_entity_poly.pdbx_strand_id
1 'polypeptide(L)'
;MSQKIYTILFITLLTLILFVSCKSISSNTTSPTLITSATSTTITYPVSELKYKLLAAYPTYFWCDPDLYPVARPGVERQNAIEQFTTIEANQEEFSAILDHLNLPNKASYTDDEKLQIYREYKKLNGAVQVVSADSGYTFTIRIGQNQGETIQGTISTTGVIQMTSETASFNTCPICLAAGTLIDTPEGPIPVEQLGVGMIIYTEDTAGEKITTTISKTASVPAPTDFQIIHIVLSDGLSVSASPGHPTPDGRTIGDLKVGDTLDGKIVVSVTSISYSGSTFDILPDGGTGLYWANGILLKSTLAP
;
A
#
# COMPACT_ATOMS: atom_id res chain seq x y z
N MET A 1 45.43 32.57 -14.57
CA MET A 1 46.60 32.91 -13.73
C MET A 1 46.25 32.60 -12.28
N SER A 2 47.08 31.89 -11.69
CA SER A 2 47.45 31.51 -10.32
C SER A 2 46.91 30.17 -9.82
N GLN A 3 47.80 29.16 -9.97
CA GLN A 3 47.76 27.88 -9.25
C GLN A 3 48.24 28.10 -7.82
N LYS A 4 47.61 27.46 -6.85
CA LYS A 4 48.22 27.23 -5.53
C LYS A 4 48.32 25.72 -5.29
N ILE A 5 49.57 25.30 -5.28
CA ILE A 5 50.08 23.98 -4.92
C ILE A 5 50.08 23.90 -3.39
N TYR A 6 49.50 22.85 -2.79
CA TYR A 6 49.70 22.49 -1.38
C TYR A 6 50.51 21.19 -1.28
N THR A 7 51.66 21.36 -0.66
CA THR A 7 52.67 20.37 -0.38
C THR A 7 52.23 19.43 0.73
N ILE A 8 52.33 18.12 0.50
CA ILE A 8 52.07 17.07 1.49
C ILE A 8 53.35 16.80 2.26
N LEU A 9 53.27 16.93 3.58
CA LEU A 9 54.36 16.62 4.51
C LEU A 9 54.14 15.21 5.07
N PHE A 10 55.01 14.24 4.71
CA PHE A 10 55.09 12.91 5.30
C PHE A 10 55.87 12.97 6.61
N ILE A 11 55.28 12.59 7.72
CA ILE A 11 56.00 12.32 8.97
C ILE A 11 55.94 10.81 9.24
N THR A 12 57.08 10.16 9.07
CA THR A 12 57.33 8.78 9.45
C THR A 12 57.72 8.73 10.92
N LEU A 13 56.90 8.04 11.74
CA LEU A 13 57.24 7.76 13.14
C LEU A 13 57.66 6.30 13.28
N LEU A 14 58.94 6.10 13.55
CA LEU A 14 59.62 4.83 13.80
C LEU A 14 59.44 4.43 15.27
N THR A 15 58.65 3.40 15.60
CA THR A 15 58.53 2.87 16.95
C THR A 15 59.37 1.61 17.12
N LEU A 16 60.30 1.69 18.04
CA LEU A 16 61.21 0.64 18.49
C LEU A 16 60.49 -0.37 19.38
N ILE A 17 60.46 -1.64 18.98
CA ILE A 17 59.88 -2.72 19.79
C ILE A 17 61.02 -3.38 20.62
N LEU A 18 60.94 -3.24 21.93
CA LEU A 18 61.77 -3.98 22.89
C LEU A 18 61.16 -5.34 23.22
N PHE A 19 61.82 -6.41 22.82
CA PHE A 19 61.51 -7.78 23.28
C PHE A 19 62.01 -8.00 24.69
N VAL A 20 61.05 -8.19 25.61
CA VAL A 20 61.35 -8.76 26.95
C VAL A 20 60.98 -10.24 26.92
N SER A 21 61.99 -11.09 27.06
CA SER A 21 61.84 -12.55 27.16
C SER A 21 61.61 -12.91 28.61
N CYS A 22 60.43 -13.40 28.96
CA CYS A 22 60.15 -14.03 30.27
C CYS A 22 60.07 -15.52 30.10
N LYS A 23 60.95 -16.27 30.76
CA LYS A 23 60.95 -17.72 30.92
C LYS A 23 59.77 -18.17 31.77
N SER A 24 58.94 -19.04 31.26
CA SER A 24 57.81 -19.64 31.94
C SER A 24 58.26 -20.84 32.81
N ILE A 25 57.84 -20.83 34.07
CA ILE A 25 57.87 -21.98 34.96
C ILE A 25 56.55 -22.72 34.77
N SER A 26 56.64 -23.99 34.40
CA SER A 26 55.52 -24.91 34.21
C SER A 26 55.04 -25.41 35.56
N SER A 27 53.78 -25.17 35.93
CA SER A 27 53.09 -25.90 36.97
C SER A 27 51.77 -26.43 36.39
N ASN A 28 51.74 -27.72 36.17
CA ASN A 28 50.54 -28.46 35.79
C ASN A 28 49.52 -28.45 36.89
N THR A 29 48.46 -27.73 36.74
CA THR A 29 47.21 -27.90 37.53
C THR A 29 46.08 -28.14 36.52
N THR A 30 45.67 -29.37 36.38
CA THR A 30 44.53 -29.79 35.53
C THR A 30 43.25 -29.48 36.32
N SER A 31 42.61 -28.36 36.03
CA SER A 31 41.21 -28.10 36.39
C SER A 31 40.31 -28.53 35.21
N PRO A 32 39.25 -29.28 35.44
CA PRO A 32 38.30 -29.61 34.39
C PRO A 32 37.51 -28.33 34.03
N THR A 33 37.81 -27.79 32.85
CA THR A 33 36.98 -26.74 32.24
C THR A 33 35.65 -27.36 31.88
N LEU A 34 34.61 -27.10 32.63
CA LEU A 34 33.22 -27.30 32.21
C LEU A 34 32.96 -26.40 31.03
N ILE A 35 33.03 -26.97 29.83
CA ILE A 35 32.52 -26.33 28.62
C ILE A 35 31.00 -26.36 28.71
N THR A 36 30.40 -25.33 29.29
CA THR A 36 28.96 -25.11 29.20
C THR A 36 28.69 -24.74 27.75
N SER A 37 28.29 -25.73 26.96
CA SER A 37 27.72 -25.48 25.64
C SER A 37 26.45 -24.65 25.82
N ALA A 38 26.55 -23.33 25.63
CA ALA A 38 25.39 -22.49 25.53
C ALA A 38 24.64 -22.94 24.27
N THR A 39 23.58 -23.70 24.42
CA THR A 39 22.64 -24.00 23.35
C THR A 39 21.98 -22.66 22.96
N SER A 40 22.46 -22.03 21.93
CA SER A 40 21.79 -20.86 21.36
C SER A 40 20.43 -21.30 20.84
N THR A 41 19.38 -21.06 21.61
CA THR A 41 18.01 -21.25 21.17
C THR A 41 17.75 -20.21 20.08
N THR A 42 17.69 -20.65 18.83
CA THR A 42 17.32 -19.78 17.70
C THR A 42 15.84 -19.43 17.86
N ILE A 43 15.55 -18.17 18.15
CA ILE A 43 14.19 -17.66 18.26
C ILE A 43 13.64 -17.54 16.84
N THR A 44 12.50 -18.18 16.58
CA THR A 44 11.74 -18.02 15.32
C THR A 44 10.47 -17.22 15.62
N TYR A 45 10.10 -16.40 14.66
CA TYR A 45 8.94 -15.51 14.76
C TYR A 45 7.80 -15.97 13.87
N PRO A 46 6.54 -15.89 14.31
CA PRO A 46 5.37 -16.03 13.46
C PRO A 46 5.36 -14.97 12.33
N VAL A 47 4.59 -15.23 11.27
CA VAL A 47 4.57 -14.35 10.08
C VAL A 47 4.07 -12.94 10.44
N SER A 48 3.13 -12.81 11.34
CA SER A 48 2.59 -11.51 11.76
C SER A 48 3.63 -10.66 12.50
N GLU A 49 4.47 -11.27 13.33
CA GLU A 49 5.59 -10.58 13.95
C GLU A 49 6.69 -10.20 12.94
N LEU A 50 6.93 -11.05 11.93
CA LEU A 50 7.85 -10.71 10.83
C LEU A 50 7.34 -9.53 10.02
N LYS A 51 6.02 -9.41 9.79
CA LYS A 51 5.40 -8.24 9.16
C LYS A 51 5.67 -6.97 9.99
N TYR A 52 5.50 -7.00 11.31
CA TYR A 52 5.84 -5.85 12.18
C TYR A 52 7.33 -5.47 12.10
N LYS A 53 8.24 -6.45 12.02
CA LYS A 53 9.68 -6.17 11.83
C LYS A 53 9.93 -5.48 10.48
N LEU A 54 9.24 -5.86 9.41
CA LEU A 54 9.33 -5.20 8.11
C LEU A 54 8.79 -3.76 8.17
N LEU A 55 7.62 -3.55 8.78
CA LEU A 55 7.06 -2.20 8.95
C LEU A 55 7.97 -1.29 9.79
N ALA A 56 8.63 -1.84 10.81
CA ALA A 56 9.61 -1.11 11.62
C ALA A 56 10.91 -0.79 10.84
N ALA A 57 11.35 -1.69 9.96
CA ALA A 57 12.53 -1.48 9.11
C ALA A 57 12.27 -0.46 8.00
N TYR A 58 11.02 -0.33 7.55
CA TYR A 58 10.59 0.59 6.50
C TYR A 58 9.48 1.54 7.00
N PRO A 59 9.78 2.49 7.90
CA PRO A 59 8.76 3.30 8.60
C PRO A 59 7.98 4.26 7.68
N THR A 60 8.48 4.52 6.48
CA THR A 60 7.80 5.31 5.44
C THR A 60 6.95 4.45 4.50
N TYR A 61 6.56 3.24 4.95
CA TYR A 61 5.73 2.35 4.14
C TYR A 61 4.45 3.06 3.67
N PHE A 62 4.07 2.74 2.44
CA PHE A 62 2.87 3.26 1.80
C PHE A 62 1.83 2.15 1.68
N TRP A 63 0.60 2.45 2.08
CA TRP A 63 -0.54 1.58 1.89
C TRP A 63 -1.85 2.39 1.82
N CYS A 64 -2.88 1.77 1.30
CA CYS A 64 -4.19 2.39 1.13
C CYS A 64 -5.15 1.81 2.17
N ASP A 65 -5.50 2.61 3.17
CA ASP A 65 -6.50 2.21 4.16
C ASP A 65 -7.90 2.21 3.51
N PRO A 66 -8.58 1.05 3.40
CA PRO A 66 -9.84 0.93 2.69
C PRO A 66 -11.00 1.73 3.35
N ASP A 67 -10.89 2.09 4.63
CA ASP A 67 -11.92 2.86 5.32
C ASP A 67 -11.70 4.37 5.26
N LEU A 68 -10.47 4.79 5.00
CA LEU A 68 -10.10 6.20 4.90
C LEU A 68 -9.96 6.68 3.46
N TYR A 69 -9.89 5.74 2.54
CA TYR A 69 -9.62 6.04 1.16
C TYR A 69 -10.73 5.54 0.23
N PRO A 70 -11.15 6.31 -0.78
CA PRO A 70 -10.72 7.67 -1.16
C PRO A 70 -11.29 8.79 -0.28
N VAL A 71 -12.39 8.53 0.39
CA VAL A 71 -13.04 9.48 1.29
C VAL A 71 -13.35 8.78 2.61
N ALA A 72 -12.79 9.29 3.70
CA ALA A 72 -13.12 8.83 5.03
C ALA A 72 -14.62 9.06 5.31
N ARG A 73 -15.35 7.98 5.57
CA ARG A 73 -16.78 8.05 5.93
C ARG A 73 -16.91 8.02 7.44
N PRO A 74 -17.48 9.09 8.06
CA PRO A 74 -17.61 9.12 9.51
C PRO A 74 -18.32 7.89 10.08
N GLY A 75 -17.68 7.21 11.03
CA GLY A 75 -18.22 6.05 11.73
C GLY A 75 -18.06 4.70 11.05
N VAL A 76 -17.77 4.65 9.74
CA VAL A 76 -17.65 3.37 8.97
C VAL A 76 -16.49 2.53 9.49
N GLU A 77 -15.32 3.11 9.73
CA GLU A 77 -14.19 2.37 10.28
C GLU A 77 -14.52 1.71 11.63
N ARG A 78 -15.23 2.42 12.52
CA ARG A 78 -15.66 1.85 13.80
C ARG A 78 -16.68 0.73 13.63
N GLN A 79 -17.61 0.89 12.72
CA GLN A 79 -18.59 -0.15 12.41
C GLN A 79 -17.91 -1.41 11.87
N ASN A 80 -17.00 -1.26 10.90
CA ASN A 80 -16.22 -2.37 10.35
C ASN A 80 -15.38 -3.07 11.42
N ALA A 81 -14.79 -2.31 12.34
CA ALA A 81 -14.03 -2.84 13.47
C ALA A 81 -14.88 -3.74 14.38
N ILE A 82 -16.13 -3.39 14.62
CA ILE A 82 -17.06 -4.18 15.43
C ILE A 82 -17.50 -5.44 14.67
N GLU A 83 -17.88 -5.28 13.39
CA GLU A 83 -18.40 -6.37 12.55
C GLU A 83 -17.33 -7.44 12.25
N GLN A 84 -16.07 -7.01 12.01
CA GLN A 84 -14.99 -7.92 11.67
C GLN A 84 -14.25 -8.50 12.89
N PHE A 85 -14.52 -8.01 14.10
CA PHE A 85 -13.77 -8.38 15.29
C PHE A 85 -13.68 -9.90 15.51
N THR A 86 -14.79 -10.61 15.40
CA THR A 86 -14.82 -12.08 15.59
C THR A 86 -13.97 -12.81 14.56
N THR A 87 -13.92 -12.32 13.33
CA THR A 87 -13.07 -12.88 12.26
C THR A 87 -11.58 -12.65 12.57
N ILE A 88 -11.22 -11.46 13.05
CA ILE A 88 -9.85 -11.12 13.43
C ILE A 88 -9.39 -11.96 14.62
N GLU A 89 -10.24 -12.06 15.65
CA GLU A 89 -9.99 -12.86 16.85
C GLU A 89 -9.82 -14.36 16.54
N ALA A 90 -10.49 -14.89 15.52
CA ALA A 90 -10.39 -16.29 15.11
C ALA A 90 -8.98 -16.67 14.60
N ASN A 91 -8.21 -15.73 14.04
CA ASN A 91 -6.81 -15.95 13.67
C ASN A 91 -5.90 -15.67 14.88
N GLN A 92 -5.75 -16.66 15.75
CA GLN A 92 -5.06 -16.52 17.05
C GLN A 92 -3.59 -16.09 16.94
N GLU A 93 -2.88 -16.46 15.86
CA GLU A 93 -1.48 -16.04 15.64
C GLU A 93 -1.41 -14.53 15.39
N GLU A 94 -2.17 -14.04 14.42
CA GLU A 94 -2.18 -12.63 14.04
C GLU A 94 -2.78 -11.78 15.15
N PHE A 95 -3.85 -12.26 15.78
CA PHE A 95 -4.50 -11.57 16.89
C PHE A 95 -3.55 -11.38 18.09
N SER A 96 -2.79 -12.44 18.47
CA SER A 96 -1.79 -12.34 19.52
C SER A 96 -0.70 -11.33 19.19
N ALA A 97 -0.16 -11.36 17.97
CA ALA A 97 0.85 -10.40 17.54
C ALA A 97 0.33 -8.95 17.55
N ILE A 98 -0.94 -8.74 17.21
CA ILE A 98 -1.59 -7.42 17.29
C ILE A 98 -1.72 -6.96 18.74
N LEU A 99 -2.17 -7.84 19.65
CA LEU A 99 -2.30 -7.49 21.06
C LEU A 99 -0.94 -7.13 21.69
N ASP A 100 0.09 -7.91 21.39
CA ASP A 100 1.46 -7.66 21.86
C ASP A 100 1.99 -6.32 21.33
N HIS A 101 1.76 -6.02 20.05
CA HIS A 101 2.16 -4.74 19.45
C HIS A 101 1.45 -3.53 20.10
N LEU A 102 0.17 -3.68 20.42
CA LEU A 102 -0.64 -2.64 21.07
C LEU A 102 -0.44 -2.58 22.58
N ASN A 103 0.30 -3.52 23.19
CA ASN A 103 0.41 -3.73 24.62
C ASN A 103 -0.97 -3.91 25.29
N LEU A 104 -1.88 -4.60 24.61
CA LEU A 104 -3.20 -4.95 25.13
C LEU A 104 -3.17 -6.36 25.74
N PRO A 105 -3.77 -6.55 26.94
CA PRO A 105 -3.87 -7.90 27.50
C PRO A 105 -4.88 -8.74 26.74
N ASN A 106 -4.62 -10.05 26.60
CA ASN A 106 -5.62 -10.99 26.13
C ASN A 106 -6.72 -11.15 27.18
N LYS A 107 -7.99 -10.89 26.81
CA LYS A 107 -9.15 -10.89 27.71
C LYS A 107 -10.43 -11.34 26.98
N ALA A 108 -11.44 -11.72 27.74
CA ALA A 108 -12.69 -12.27 27.22
C ALA A 108 -13.56 -11.25 26.43
N SER A 109 -13.30 -9.94 26.59
CA SER A 109 -14.06 -8.92 25.85
C SER A 109 -13.24 -7.64 25.70
N TYR A 110 -13.45 -6.93 24.60
CA TYR A 110 -12.79 -5.67 24.25
C TYR A 110 -13.85 -4.58 24.04
N THR A 111 -13.50 -3.37 24.46
CA THR A 111 -14.32 -2.17 24.18
C THR A 111 -14.28 -1.85 22.68
N ASP A 112 -15.22 -1.04 22.19
CA ASP A 112 -15.25 -0.63 20.78
C ASP A 112 -14.01 0.18 20.37
N ASP A 113 -13.39 0.92 21.31
CA ASP A 113 -12.13 1.64 21.05
C ASP A 113 -10.94 0.67 20.92
N GLU A 114 -10.89 -0.37 21.72
CA GLU A 114 -9.86 -1.42 21.60
C GLU A 114 -10.07 -2.23 20.32
N LYS A 115 -11.31 -2.59 19.96
CA LYS A 115 -11.62 -3.25 18.70
C LYS A 115 -11.19 -2.39 17.50
N LEU A 116 -11.39 -1.08 17.58
CA LEU A 116 -10.95 -0.15 16.54
C LEU A 116 -9.42 -0.12 16.41
N GLN A 117 -8.68 -0.13 17.53
CA GLN A 117 -7.22 -0.20 17.50
C GLN A 117 -6.73 -1.53 16.90
N ILE A 118 -7.31 -2.66 17.31
CA ILE A 118 -7.03 -4.00 16.79
C ILE A 118 -7.30 -4.07 15.30
N TYR A 119 -8.44 -3.55 14.85
CA TYR A 119 -8.82 -3.53 13.44
C TYR A 119 -7.87 -2.69 12.59
N ARG A 120 -7.38 -1.56 13.09
CA ARG A 120 -6.39 -0.72 12.40
C ARG A 120 -5.07 -1.44 12.19
N GLU A 121 -4.59 -2.15 13.21
CA GLU A 121 -3.38 -2.98 13.08
C GLU A 121 -3.59 -4.15 12.13
N TYR A 122 -4.74 -4.84 12.21
CA TYR A 122 -5.12 -5.90 11.28
C TYR A 122 -5.10 -5.43 9.82
N LYS A 123 -5.75 -4.32 9.50
CA LYS A 123 -5.73 -3.74 8.16
C LYS A 123 -4.31 -3.42 7.70
N LYS A 124 -3.51 -2.82 8.58
CA LYS A 124 -2.11 -2.46 8.30
C LYS A 124 -1.26 -3.68 7.97
N LEU A 125 -1.32 -4.73 8.78
CA LEU A 125 -0.57 -5.97 8.54
C LEU A 125 -0.94 -6.65 7.23
N ASN A 126 -2.20 -6.52 6.80
CA ASN A 126 -2.69 -7.18 5.59
C ASN A 126 -2.62 -6.30 4.34
N GLY A 127 -2.49 -4.97 4.50
CA GLY A 127 -2.45 -4.02 3.38
C GLY A 127 -1.07 -3.41 3.10
N ALA A 128 -0.23 -3.24 4.12
CA ALA A 128 1.00 -2.45 3.97
C ALA A 128 2.21 -3.26 3.49
N VAL A 129 2.24 -4.57 3.74
CA VAL A 129 3.34 -5.45 3.34
C VAL A 129 2.82 -6.80 2.87
N GLN A 130 3.29 -7.24 1.70
CA GLN A 130 3.10 -8.60 1.22
C GLN A 130 4.22 -9.51 1.71
N VAL A 131 3.87 -10.67 2.27
CA VAL A 131 4.82 -11.70 2.69
C VAL A 131 4.35 -13.04 2.15
N VAL A 132 5.22 -13.72 1.41
CA VAL A 132 4.91 -15.01 0.76
C VAL A 132 5.94 -16.05 1.20
N SER A 133 5.50 -17.26 1.53
CA SER A 133 6.39 -18.36 1.94
C SER A 133 7.40 -18.71 0.83
N ALA A 134 8.65 -18.97 1.24
CA ALA A 134 9.75 -19.42 0.39
C ALA A 134 10.52 -20.56 1.09
N ASP A 135 11.42 -21.22 0.39
CA ASP A 135 12.12 -22.42 0.88
C ASP A 135 12.88 -22.22 2.21
N SER A 136 13.36 -21.02 2.48
CA SER A 136 14.16 -20.68 3.69
C SER A 136 13.64 -19.46 4.45
N GLY A 137 12.32 -19.31 4.55
CA GLY A 137 11.69 -18.15 5.20
C GLY A 137 10.58 -17.57 4.33
N TYR A 138 10.66 -16.27 4.04
CA TYR A 138 9.63 -15.56 3.28
C TYR A 138 10.26 -14.55 2.31
N THR A 139 9.63 -14.36 1.17
CA THR A 139 9.84 -13.15 0.34
C THR A 139 8.88 -12.06 0.79
N PHE A 140 9.27 -10.81 0.65
CA PHE A 140 8.38 -9.69 0.92
C PHE A 140 8.41 -8.65 -0.19
N THR A 141 7.31 -7.91 -0.30
CA THR A 141 7.19 -6.69 -1.10
C THR A 141 6.56 -5.61 -0.24
N ILE A 142 7.16 -4.44 -0.19
CA ILE A 142 6.67 -3.27 0.52
C ILE A 142 6.88 -2.02 -0.35
N ARG A 143 5.91 -1.11 -0.35
CA ARG A 143 6.04 0.20 -1.00
C ARG A 143 6.39 1.24 0.05
N ILE A 144 7.31 2.15 -0.26
CA ILE A 144 7.73 3.24 0.62
C ILE A 144 7.60 4.59 -0.09
N GLY A 145 7.31 5.64 0.69
CA GLY A 145 7.06 6.97 0.15
C GLY A 145 5.72 7.12 -0.55
N GLN A 146 5.17 8.32 -0.57
CA GLN A 146 3.92 8.67 -1.24
C GLN A 146 4.21 9.41 -2.55
N ASN A 147 3.42 9.22 -3.59
CA ASN A 147 3.61 9.71 -4.95
C ASN A 147 4.90 9.15 -5.57
N GLN A 148 5.96 9.94 -5.63
CA GLN A 148 7.28 9.45 -6.04
C GLN A 148 7.90 8.66 -4.89
N GLY A 149 7.77 7.37 -4.94
CA GLY A 149 8.26 6.42 -3.95
C GLY A 149 8.98 5.25 -4.60
N GLU A 150 9.12 4.18 -3.85
CA GLU A 150 9.85 2.98 -4.26
C GLU A 150 9.08 1.72 -3.86
N THR A 151 9.27 0.67 -4.64
CA THR A 151 8.88 -0.69 -4.29
C THR A 151 10.13 -1.46 -3.91
N ILE A 152 10.16 -1.92 -2.66
CA ILE A 152 11.24 -2.74 -2.10
C ILE A 152 10.79 -4.20 -2.13
N GLN A 153 11.66 -5.06 -2.64
CA GLN A 153 11.51 -6.51 -2.54
C GLN A 153 12.69 -7.13 -1.81
N GLY A 154 12.46 -8.22 -1.11
CA GLY A 154 13.51 -8.87 -0.36
C GLY A 154 13.09 -10.20 0.24
N THR A 155 13.93 -10.71 1.13
CA THR A 155 13.65 -11.90 1.94
C THR A 155 13.70 -11.55 3.42
N ILE A 156 12.89 -12.25 4.21
CA ILE A 156 12.98 -12.24 5.66
C ILE A 156 13.02 -13.68 6.18
N SER A 157 14.05 -14.00 6.97
CA SER A 157 14.15 -15.32 7.58
C SER A 157 13.13 -15.48 8.71
N THR A 158 12.87 -16.72 9.13
CA THR A 158 12.05 -17.01 10.32
C THR A 158 12.63 -16.42 11.61
N THR A 159 13.92 -16.07 11.62
CA THR A 159 14.59 -15.40 12.73
C THR A 159 14.55 -13.86 12.63
N GLY A 160 13.88 -13.31 11.60
CA GLY A 160 13.71 -11.89 11.40
C GLY A 160 14.86 -11.16 10.72
N VAL A 161 15.80 -11.89 10.09
CA VAL A 161 16.88 -11.27 9.29
C VAL A 161 16.30 -10.83 7.94
N ILE A 162 16.38 -9.52 7.66
CA ILE A 162 15.87 -8.89 6.44
C ILE A 162 17.00 -8.71 5.45
N GLN A 163 16.78 -9.08 4.19
CA GLN A 163 17.70 -8.83 3.07
C GLN A 163 16.92 -8.23 1.91
N MET A 164 17.24 -7.03 1.52
CA MET A 164 16.70 -6.39 0.32
C MET A 164 17.34 -7.01 -0.93
N THR A 165 16.53 -7.38 -1.92
CA THR A 165 16.98 -7.95 -3.20
C THR A 165 16.80 -6.99 -4.35
N SER A 166 15.80 -6.12 -4.29
CA SER A 166 15.59 -5.08 -5.30
C SER A 166 14.90 -3.85 -4.70
N GLU A 167 15.16 -2.72 -5.35
CA GLU A 167 14.55 -1.42 -5.09
C GLU A 167 14.25 -0.80 -6.45
N THR A 168 12.99 -0.45 -6.70
CA THR A 168 12.54 0.11 -7.97
C THR A 168 11.65 1.31 -7.73
N ALA A 169 11.88 2.39 -8.49
CA ALA A 169 11.02 3.56 -8.42
C ALA A 169 9.56 3.17 -8.71
N SER A 170 8.63 3.70 -7.91
CA SER A 170 7.20 3.47 -8.07
C SER A 170 6.40 4.73 -7.79
N PHE A 171 5.24 4.83 -8.43
CA PHE A 171 4.28 5.88 -8.13
C PHE A 171 3.25 5.34 -7.13
N ASN A 172 3.42 5.73 -5.86
CA ASN A 172 2.63 5.23 -4.74
C ASN A 172 1.43 6.14 -4.48
N THR A 173 0.32 5.81 -5.11
CA THR A 173 -0.99 6.42 -4.84
C THR A 173 -2.03 5.31 -4.68
N CYS A 174 -3.15 5.63 -4.07
CA CYS A 174 -4.21 4.66 -3.88
C CYS A 174 -5.06 4.53 -5.13
N PRO A 175 -5.40 3.30 -5.56
CA PRO A 175 -6.22 3.11 -6.74
C PRO A 175 -7.67 3.54 -6.46
N ILE A 176 -8.09 4.62 -7.12
CA ILE A 176 -9.46 5.15 -7.10
C ILE A 176 -9.95 5.43 -8.51
N CYS A 177 -9.66 4.55 -9.40
CA CYS A 177 -9.72 4.79 -10.82
C CYS A 177 -10.63 3.78 -11.51
N LEU A 178 -10.83 3.97 -12.81
CA LEU A 178 -11.57 3.08 -13.71
C LEU A 178 -10.76 1.82 -14.02
N ALA A 179 -11.45 0.72 -14.30
CA ALA A 179 -10.83 -0.48 -14.85
C ALA A 179 -10.29 -0.21 -16.26
N ALA A 180 -9.23 -0.92 -16.65
CA ALA A 180 -8.74 -0.94 -18.03
C ALA A 180 -9.88 -1.32 -19.00
N GLY A 181 -9.84 -0.77 -20.20
CA GLY A 181 -10.88 -0.97 -21.23
C GLY A 181 -12.13 -0.11 -21.04
N THR A 182 -12.23 0.69 -19.96
CA THR A 182 -13.32 1.66 -19.82
C THR A 182 -13.20 2.72 -20.91
N LEU A 183 -14.27 2.87 -21.72
CA LEU A 183 -14.31 3.79 -22.85
C LEU A 183 -14.66 5.21 -22.39
N ILE A 184 -13.85 6.18 -22.74
CA ILE A 184 -14.09 7.60 -22.46
C ILE A 184 -14.60 8.28 -23.73
N ASP A 185 -15.65 9.06 -23.59
CA ASP A 185 -16.26 9.78 -24.71
C ASP A 185 -15.34 10.87 -25.25
N THR A 186 -15.03 10.79 -26.53
CA THR A 186 -14.25 11.81 -27.27
C THR A 186 -14.97 12.24 -28.54
N PRO A 187 -14.63 13.39 -29.12
CA PRO A 187 -15.21 13.84 -30.43
C PRO A 187 -14.96 12.88 -31.59
N GLU A 188 -13.88 12.08 -31.49
CA GLU A 188 -13.48 11.11 -32.52
C GLU A 188 -14.06 9.70 -32.30
N GLY A 189 -14.87 9.54 -31.24
CA GLY A 189 -15.43 8.28 -30.79
C GLY A 189 -14.81 7.84 -29.46
N PRO A 190 -15.40 6.83 -28.78
CA PRO A 190 -14.93 6.39 -27.49
C PRO A 190 -13.53 5.75 -27.55
N ILE A 191 -12.65 6.14 -26.63
CA ILE A 191 -11.26 5.64 -26.52
C ILE A 191 -11.07 4.97 -25.16
N PRO A 192 -10.41 3.79 -25.08
CA PRO A 192 -10.05 3.16 -23.79
C PRO A 192 -9.22 4.10 -22.91
N VAL A 193 -9.55 4.18 -21.63
CA VAL A 193 -8.93 5.13 -20.68
C VAL A 193 -7.41 4.98 -20.59
N GLU A 194 -6.88 3.76 -20.73
CA GLU A 194 -5.45 3.48 -20.75
C GLU A 194 -4.70 3.99 -21.99
N GLN A 195 -5.41 4.39 -23.02
CA GLN A 195 -4.83 4.95 -24.25
C GLN A 195 -4.87 6.48 -24.26
N LEU A 196 -5.51 7.09 -23.26
CA LEU A 196 -5.62 8.54 -23.19
C LEU A 196 -4.37 9.17 -22.59
N GLY A 197 -4.00 10.34 -23.10
CA GLY A 197 -2.86 11.13 -22.66
C GLY A 197 -3.19 12.60 -22.45
N VAL A 198 -2.34 13.30 -21.71
CA VAL A 198 -2.44 14.75 -21.51
C VAL A 198 -2.46 15.48 -22.87
N GLY A 199 -3.37 16.44 -23.01
CA GLY A 199 -3.59 17.22 -24.22
C GLY A 199 -4.57 16.61 -25.21
N MET A 200 -5.00 15.35 -25.05
CA MET A 200 -6.06 14.76 -25.86
C MET A 200 -7.42 15.40 -25.53
N ILE A 201 -8.30 15.49 -26.55
CA ILE A 201 -9.61 16.13 -26.41
C ILE A 201 -10.66 15.09 -26.02
N ILE A 202 -11.44 15.40 -25.00
CA ILE A 202 -12.55 14.59 -24.51
C ILE A 202 -13.80 15.44 -24.32
N TYR A 203 -14.94 14.82 -24.04
CA TYR A 203 -16.10 15.51 -23.54
C TYR A 203 -16.05 15.68 -22.02
N THR A 204 -16.47 16.85 -21.54
CA THR A 204 -16.72 17.16 -20.12
C THR A 204 -18.07 17.83 -19.97
N GLU A 205 -18.60 17.87 -18.76
CA GLU A 205 -19.75 18.69 -18.43
C GLU A 205 -19.26 19.97 -17.76
N ASP A 206 -19.73 21.12 -18.19
CA ASP A 206 -19.39 22.41 -17.62
C ASP A 206 -20.25 22.73 -16.38
N THR A 207 -20.04 23.88 -15.75
CA THR A 207 -20.80 24.32 -14.57
C THR A 207 -22.26 24.66 -14.85
N ALA A 208 -22.67 24.75 -16.10
CA ALA A 208 -24.05 24.93 -16.52
C ALA A 208 -24.76 23.59 -16.82
N GLY A 209 -24.04 22.47 -16.76
CA GLY A 209 -24.55 21.14 -17.10
C GLY A 209 -24.53 20.84 -18.60
N GLU A 210 -23.76 21.60 -19.38
CA GLU A 210 -23.67 21.43 -20.83
C GLU A 210 -22.48 20.52 -21.19
N LYS A 211 -22.72 19.58 -22.13
CA LYS A 211 -21.66 18.71 -22.68
C LYS A 211 -20.78 19.51 -23.65
N ILE A 212 -19.55 19.78 -23.23
CA ILE A 212 -18.56 20.53 -24.02
C ILE A 212 -17.30 19.71 -24.27
N THR A 213 -16.43 20.15 -25.15
CA THR A 213 -15.11 19.56 -25.35
C THR A 213 -14.05 20.29 -24.51
N THR A 214 -13.08 19.53 -23.99
CA THR A 214 -11.92 20.06 -23.28
C THR A 214 -10.71 19.17 -23.48
N THR A 215 -9.54 19.62 -23.03
CA THR A 215 -8.33 18.82 -23.03
C THR A 215 -8.16 18.06 -21.71
N ILE A 216 -7.45 16.95 -21.72
CA ILE A 216 -7.00 16.26 -20.53
C ILE A 216 -5.80 17.01 -19.94
N SER A 217 -5.89 17.48 -18.71
CA SER A 217 -4.81 18.16 -17.98
C SER A 217 -3.89 17.20 -17.22
N LYS A 218 -4.42 16.07 -16.73
CA LYS A 218 -3.68 15.03 -16.00
C LYS A 218 -4.20 13.65 -16.35
N THR A 219 -3.30 12.66 -16.28
CA THR A 219 -3.65 11.24 -16.33
C THR A 219 -2.98 10.53 -15.16
N ALA A 220 -3.58 9.45 -14.66
CA ALA A 220 -2.99 8.57 -13.66
C ALA A 220 -3.19 7.10 -14.02
N SER A 221 -2.21 6.28 -13.70
CA SER A 221 -2.30 4.82 -13.80
C SER A 221 -1.69 4.22 -12.53
N VAL A 222 -2.43 3.33 -11.87
CA VAL A 222 -2.02 2.74 -10.59
C VAL A 222 -2.20 1.24 -10.65
N PRO A 223 -1.14 0.42 -10.43
CA PRO A 223 -1.28 -1.02 -10.30
C PRO A 223 -2.24 -1.38 -9.17
N ALA A 224 -3.19 -2.26 -9.44
CA ALA A 224 -4.08 -2.80 -8.42
C ALA A 224 -3.27 -3.70 -7.46
N PRO A 225 -3.47 -3.58 -6.14
CA PRO A 225 -2.91 -4.53 -5.17
C PRO A 225 -3.40 -5.96 -5.42
N THR A 226 -2.70 -6.94 -4.84
CA THR A 226 -3.22 -8.32 -4.76
C THR A 226 -4.58 -8.29 -4.04
N ASP A 227 -5.52 -9.09 -4.52
CA ASP A 227 -6.91 -9.19 -3.98
C ASP A 227 -7.75 -7.91 -4.08
N PHE A 228 -7.32 -6.96 -4.94
CA PHE A 228 -8.11 -5.75 -5.18
C PHE A 228 -9.47 -6.07 -5.81
N GLN A 229 -10.50 -5.39 -5.30
CA GLN A 229 -11.87 -5.52 -5.78
C GLN A 229 -12.29 -4.22 -6.46
N ILE A 230 -12.92 -4.33 -7.62
CA ILE A 230 -13.66 -3.25 -8.26
C ILE A 230 -15.15 -3.50 -8.16
N ILE A 231 -15.94 -2.44 -8.25
CA ILE A 231 -17.40 -2.52 -8.32
C ILE A 231 -17.83 -2.39 -9.77
N HIS A 232 -18.60 -3.36 -10.22
CA HIS A 232 -19.29 -3.34 -11.51
C HIS A 232 -20.73 -2.90 -11.30
N ILE A 233 -21.10 -1.77 -11.90
CA ILE A 233 -22.45 -1.20 -11.86
C ILE A 233 -23.10 -1.41 -13.24
N VAL A 234 -24.38 -1.80 -13.22
CA VAL A 234 -25.23 -1.85 -14.42
C VAL A 234 -26.43 -0.94 -14.20
N LEU A 235 -26.75 -0.12 -15.19
CA LEU A 235 -27.86 0.81 -15.18
C LEU A 235 -29.07 0.26 -15.95
N SER A 236 -30.23 0.86 -15.73
CA SER A 236 -31.53 0.42 -16.31
C SER A 236 -31.61 0.49 -17.85
N ASP A 237 -30.73 1.25 -18.49
CA ASP A 237 -30.60 1.33 -19.94
C ASP A 237 -29.55 0.35 -20.52
N GLY A 238 -28.93 -0.46 -19.67
CA GLY A 238 -27.92 -1.45 -20.03
C GLY A 238 -26.49 -0.92 -20.04
N LEU A 239 -26.26 0.37 -19.83
CA LEU A 239 -24.90 0.90 -19.64
C LEU A 239 -24.28 0.33 -18.37
N SER A 240 -22.96 0.17 -18.39
CA SER A 240 -22.25 -0.35 -17.23
C SER A 240 -20.85 0.23 -17.10
N VAL A 241 -20.35 0.30 -15.88
CA VAL A 241 -18.99 0.76 -15.59
C VAL A 241 -18.37 -0.09 -14.48
N SER A 242 -17.07 -0.30 -14.58
CA SER A 242 -16.26 -0.98 -13.55
C SER A 242 -15.24 0.01 -13.02
N ALA A 243 -15.31 0.29 -11.73
CA ALA A 243 -14.41 1.24 -11.08
C ALA A 243 -14.06 0.80 -9.66
N SER A 244 -13.02 1.39 -9.11
CA SER A 244 -12.68 1.26 -7.69
C SER A 244 -13.87 1.68 -6.82
N PRO A 245 -14.10 1.05 -5.65
CA PRO A 245 -15.22 1.41 -4.77
C PRO A 245 -15.31 2.90 -4.48
N GLY A 246 -14.17 3.54 -4.37
CA GLY A 246 -14.08 4.94 -4.06
C GLY A 246 -14.14 5.91 -5.22
N HIS A 247 -14.32 5.47 -6.44
CA HIS A 247 -14.43 6.39 -7.57
C HIS A 247 -15.64 7.31 -7.41
N PRO A 248 -15.48 8.67 -7.47
CA PRO A 248 -16.56 9.58 -7.17
C PRO A 248 -17.59 9.65 -8.30
N THR A 249 -18.83 9.84 -7.91
CA THR A 249 -19.95 10.17 -8.79
C THR A 249 -20.20 11.69 -8.82
N PRO A 250 -20.92 12.22 -9.80
CA PRO A 250 -21.18 13.66 -9.90
C PRO A 250 -21.88 14.27 -8.67
N ASP A 251 -22.71 13.48 -7.98
CA ASP A 251 -23.47 13.88 -6.79
C ASP A 251 -22.70 13.79 -5.48
N GLY A 252 -21.40 13.42 -5.53
CA GLY A 252 -20.51 13.37 -4.38
C GLY A 252 -20.53 12.05 -3.61
N ARG A 253 -21.34 11.05 -4.01
CA ARG A 253 -21.21 9.67 -3.54
C ARG A 253 -20.00 9.01 -4.18
N THR A 254 -19.75 7.76 -3.83
CA THR A 254 -18.76 6.92 -4.52
C THR A 254 -19.46 5.72 -5.18
N ILE A 255 -18.80 5.09 -6.13
CA ILE A 255 -19.29 3.86 -6.79
C ILE A 255 -19.60 2.77 -5.74
N GLY A 256 -18.80 2.66 -4.67
CA GLY A 256 -19.01 1.70 -3.59
C GLY A 256 -20.20 2.02 -2.65
N ASP A 257 -20.71 3.25 -2.68
CA ASP A 257 -21.91 3.63 -1.90
C ASP A 257 -23.22 3.25 -2.60
N LEU A 258 -23.18 2.99 -3.91
CA LEU A 258 -24.36 2.74 -4.73
C LEU A 258 -24.95 1.38 -4.43
N LYS A 259 -26.28 1.33 -4.42
CA LYS A 259 -27.12 0.13 -4.23
C LYS A 259 -28.11 -0.01 -5.35
N VAL A 260 -28.60 -1.21 -5.56
CA VAL A 260 -29.73 -1.45 -6.48
C VAL A 260 -30.91 -0.59 -6.07
N GLY A 261 -31.45 0.16 -7.03
CA GLY A 261 -32.52 1.14 -6.83
C GLY A 261 -32.05 2.59 -6.69
N ASP A 262 -30.74 2.83 -6.46
CA ASP A 262 -30.18 4.18 -6.49
C ASP A 262 -30.19 4.75 -7.92
N THR A 263 -29.98 6.07 -8.01
CA THR A 263 -29.84 6.77 -9.29
C THR A 263 -28.38 7.15 -9.53
N LEU A 264 -27.85 6.88 -10.72
CA LEU A 264 -26.58 7.35 -11.21
C LEU A 264 -26.77 7.91 -12.62
N ASP A 265 -26.32 9.14 -12.88
CA ASP A 265 -26.46 9.83 -14.17
C ASP A 265 -27.92 9.78 -14.70
N GLY A 266 -28.90 10.05 -13.81
CA GLY A 266 -30.33 10.05 -14.13
C GLY A 266 -30.99 8.68 -14.37
N LYS A 267 -30.24 7.57 -14.22
CA LYS A 267 -30.70 6.20 -14.51
C LYS A 267 -30.66 5.35 -13.25
N ILE A 268 -31.54 4.34 -13.16
CA ILE A 268 -31.61 3.46 -12.00
C ILE A 268 -30.49 2.42 -12.04
N VAL A 269 -29.82 2.21 -10.95
CA VAL A 269 -28.85 1.12 -10.75
C VAL A 269 -29.62 -0.19 -10.60
N VAL A 270 -29.40 -1.13 -11.51
CA VAL A 270 -30.09 -2.44 -11.53
C VAL A 270 -29.18 -3.57 -11.04
N SER A 271 -27.87 -3.39 -11.04
CA SER A 271 -26.92 -4.36 -10.50
C SER A 271 -25.70 -3.66 -9.90
N VAL A 272 -25.21 -4.21 -8.77
CA VAL A 272 -23.96 -3.83 -8.11
C VAL A 272 -23.24 -5.12 -7.75
N THR A 273 -22.05 -5.33 -8.30
CA THR A 273 -21.27 -6.57 -8.09
C THR A 273 -19.82 -6.23 -7.80
N SER A 274 -19.27 -6.81 -6.73
CA SER A 274 -17.83 -6.77 -6.45
C SER A 274 -17.11 -7.83 -7.27
N ILE A 275 -16.05 -7.44 -7.98
CA ILE A 275 -15.30 -8.32 -8.89
C ILE A 275 -13.81 -8.21 -8.54
N SER A 276 -13.12 -9.37 -8.40
CA SER A 276 -11.67 -9.40 -8.26
C SER A 276 -11.01 -8.80 -9.51
N TYR A 277 -10.05 -7.92 -9.30
CA TYR A 277 -9.39 -7.20 -10.37
C TYR A 277 -7.87 -7.27 -10.24
N SER A 278 -7.21 -7.50 -11.36
CA SER A 278 -5.75 -7.47 -11.49
C SER A 278 -5.35 -6.61 -12.67
N GLY A 279 -4.23 -5.92 -12.59
CA GLY A 279 -3.76 -5.00 -13.61
C GLY A 279 -3.65 -3.58 -13.07
N SER A 280 -3.74 -2.58 -13.93
CA SER A 280 -3.74 -1.17 -13.52
C SER A 280 -5.14 -0.56 -13.60
N THR A 281 -5.42 0.38 -12.72
CA THR A 281 -6.59 1.27 -12.79
C THR A 281 -6.15 2.63 -13.33
N PHE A 282 -7.07 3.37 -13.94
CA PHE A 282 -6.76 4.58 -14.71
C PHE A 282 -7.73 5.70 -14.38
N ASP A 283 -7.24 6.93 -14.36
CA ASP A 283 -8.07 8.12 -14.28
C ASP A 283 -7.51 9.27 -15.12
N ILE A 284 -8.38 10.17 -15.48
CA ILE A 284 -8.09 11.36 -16.26
C ILE A 284 -8.72 12.59 -15.59
N LEU A 285 -8.06 13.73 -15.67
CA LEU A 285 -8.62 15.01 -15.25
C LEU A 285 -8.88 15.88 -16.47
N PRO A 286 -10.16 16.17 -16.78
CA PRO A 286 -10.51 17.19 -17.74
C PRO A 286 -10.04 18.58 -17.29
N ASP A 287 -9.59 19.42 -18.21
CA ASP A 287 -9.40 20.84 -17.96
C ASP A 287 -10.77 21.53 -17.85
N GLY A 288 -10.86 22.66 -17.11
CA GLY A 288 -12.12 23.44 -17.02
C GLY A 288 -12.89 23.32 -15.70
N GLY A 289 -12.38 22.58 -14.69
CA GLY A 289 -12.75 22.78 -13.27
C GLY A 289 -13.87 21.91 -12.71
N THR A 290 -14.73 21.23 -13.49
CA THR A 290 -15.75 20.32 -12.95
C THR A 290 -15.17 18.96 -12.58
N GLY A 291 -14.17 18.50 -13.33
CA GLY A 291 -13.59 17.17 -13.24
C GLY A 291 -14.52 16.04 -13.74
N LEU A 292 -15.61 16.38 -14.45
CA LEU A 292 -16.60 15.44 -14.94
C LEU A 292 -16.24 14.93 -16.34
N TYR A 293 -16.51 13.65 -16.61
CA TYR A 293 -16.32 13.03 -17.93
C TYR A 293 -17.25 11.81 -18.09
N TRP A 294 -17.51 11.39 -19.32
CA TRP A 294 -18.32 10.20 -19.58
C TRP A 294 -17.44 8.97 -19.74
N ALA A 295 -17.69 7.96 -18.88
CA ALA A 295 -17.07 6.64 -18.86
C ALA A 295 -18.11 5.58 -19.24
N ASN A 296 -17.92 4.90 -20.39
CA ASN A 296 -18.93 4.01 -20.98
C ASN A 296 -20.31 4.67 -21.12
N GLY A 297 -20.34 5.98 -21.43
CA GLY A 297 -21.57 6.77 -21.55
C GLY A 297 -22.23 7.14 -20.20
N ILE A 298 -21.57 6.92 -19.07
CA ILE A 298 -22.02 7.26 -17.71
C ILE A 298 -21.19 8.44 -17.21
N LEU A 299 -21.83 9.49 -16.74
CA LEU A 299 -21.14 10.65 -16.17
C LEU A 299 -20.51 10.29 -14.81
N LEU A 300 -19.22 10.48 -14.71
CA LEU A 300 -18.43 10.26 -13.50
C LEU A 300 -17.53 11.47 -13.20
N LYS A 301 -16.89 11.47 -12.07
CA LYS A 301 -15.99 12.54 -11.63
C LYS A 301 -14.57 12.03 -11.46
N SER A 302 -13.59 12.80 -11.91
CA SER A 302 -12.16 12.50 -11.68
C SER A 302 -11.82 12.49 -10.20
N THR A 303 -10.90 11.60 -9.85
CA THR A 303 -10.27 11.54 -8.53
C THR A 303 -9.05 12.45 -8.43
N LEU A 304 -8.56 12.94 -9.58
CA LEU A 304 -7.39 13.77 -9.65
C LEU A 304 -7.75 15.23 -9.29
N ALA A 305 -6.91 15.83 -8.45
CA ALA A 305 -7.06 17.25 -8.13
C ALA A 305 -6.46 18.13 -9.25
N PRO A 306 -7.00 19.33 -9.49
CA PRO A 306 -6.46 20.31 -10.43
C PRO A 306 -5.01 20.72 -10.17
#